data_d21bf71391f06d118561d12818d69599
#
_entry.id   d21bf71391f06d118561d12818d69599
#
_cell.length_a   1.000
_cell.length_b   1.000
_cell.length_c   1.000
_cell.angle_alpha   90.00
_cell.angle_beta   90.00
_cell.angle_gamma   90.00
#
_symmetry.space_group_name_H-M   'P 1'
#
loop_
_entity.id
_entity.type
_entity.pdbx_description
1 polymer ?
#
loop_
_entity_poly.entity_id
_entity_poly.type
_entity_poly.pdbx_seq_one_letter_code
_entity_poly.pdbx_strand_id
1 'polypeptide(L)'
;MREIVLDTETTGFDPESGDRIVEIGAVELWNHVATGETYHVYINPERSMPDEAFGVHGIGPDLLDNPRPPEKGEVTLKDKPVFAKVGQGFLDFIQDSKLVIHNASFDMKFLNAELRWMGLPQIPMDQALDTLAIARKRFPGSPASLDALCRRFNIDNTNRVLHGALLDSEILAEVYLELIGGRQPDFGLSTSAASGAGGQDDWRPTARPTPLASKITDEERAAHEAFVEKLGENALWTRA
;
A
#
# COMPACT_ATOMS: atom_id res chain seq x y z
N MET A 1 -8.60 -3.57 11.46
CA MET A 1 -7.90 -2.27 11.51
C MET A 1 -8.33 -1.48 10.30
N ARG A 2 -8.65 -0.19 10.47
CA ARG A 2 -9.02 0.72 9.38
C ARG A 2 -7.74 1.35 8.82
N GLU A 3 -7.61 1.36 7.50
CA GLU A 3 -6.49 1.96 6.77
C GLU A 3 -7.05 2.81 5.62
N ILE A 4 -6.38 3.89 5.29
CA ILE A 4 -6.73 4.74 4.16
C ILE A 4 -5.54 4.76 3.21
N VAL A 5 -5.72 4.22 2.03
CA VAL A 5 -4.74 4.34 0.94
C VAL A 5 -5.02 5.64 0.23
N LEU A 6 -4.04 6.50 0.11
CA LEU A 6 -4.23 7.82 -0.50
C LEU A 6 -3.07 8.22 -1.40
N ASP A 7 -3.40 9.10 -2.34
CA ASP A 7 -2.50 9.77 -3.25
C ASP A 7 -2.98 11.20 -3.50
N THR A 8 -2.09 12.10 -3.92
CA THR A 8 -2.41 13.49 -4.23
C THR A 8 -1.77 13.95 -5.54
N GLU A 9 -2.51 14.74 -6.33
CA GLU A 9 -1.95 15.48 -7.45
C GLU A 9 -1.73 16.95 -7.04
N THR A 10 -0.67 17.55 -7.57
CA THR A 10 -0.22 18.87 -7.15
C THR A 10 0.24 19.74 -8.32
N THR A 11 0.32 21.06 -8.12
CA THR A 11 0.85 21.99 -9.12
C THR A 11 2.39 21.96 -9.24
N GLY A 12 3.08 21.15 -8.45
CA GLY A 12 4.53 21.06 -8.45
C GLY A 12 5.08 20.26 -7.28
N PHE A 13 6.30 20.54 -6.82
CA PHE A 13 7.02 19.66 -5.90
C PHE A 13 7.19 20.23 -4.48
N ASP A 14 6.89 21.50 -4.27
CA ASP A 14 7.18 22.15 -2.99
C ASP A 14 6.11 23.17 -2.56
N PRO A 15 5.28 22.83 -1.54
CA PRO A 15 4.27 23.75 -1.02
C PRO A 15 4.88 25.05 -0.46
N GLU A 16 6.11 25.02 0.07
CA GLU A 16 6.78 26.24 0.55
C GLU A 16 7.18 27.19 -0.60
N SER A 17 7.26 26.67 -1.83
CA SER A 17 7.43 27.47 -3.05
C SER A 17 6.09 27.95 -3.64
N GLY A 18 4.97 27.64 -2.96
CA GLY A 18 3.63 28.04 -3.36
C GLY A 18 2.90 27.00 -4.21
N ASP A 19 3.40 25.76 -4.33
CA ASP A 19 2.66 24.70 -4.97
C ASP A 19 1.50 24.22 -4.10
N ARG A 20 0.43 23.77 -4.72
CA ARG A 20 -0.85 23.46 -4.10
C ARG A 20 -1.36 22.09 -4.52
N ILE A 21 -2.18 21.47 -3.69
CA ILE A 21 -2.93 20.25 -4.04
C ILE A 21 -4.04 20.59 -5.02
N VAL A 22 -4.25 19.75 -6.03
CA VAL A 22 -5.32 19.87 -7.04
C VAL A 22 -6.26 18.67 -7.06
N GLU A 23 -5.84 17.54 -6.52
CA GLU A 23 -6.67 16.35 -6.35
C GLU A 23 -6.26 15.59 -5.09
N ILE A 24 -7.24 15.05 -4.37
CA ILE A 24 -7.04 14.04 -3.33
C ILE A 24 -7.89 12.84 -3.71
N GLY A 25 -7.26 11.69 -3.83
CA GLY A 25 -7.90 10.40 -3.96
C GLY A 25 -7.56 9.51 -2.77
N ALA A 26 -8.57 8.89 -2.18
CA ALA A 26 -8.35 7.96 -1.08
C ALA A 26 -9.37 6.84 -1.09
N VAL A 27 -8.94 5.63 -0.74
CA VAL A 27 -9.79 4.45 -0.61
C VAL A 27 -9.66 3.85 0.78
N GLU A 28 -10.78 3.42 1.34
CA GLU A 28 -10.80 2.79 2.65
C GLU A 28 -10.56 1.29 2.55
N LEU A 29 -9.66 0.79 3.41
CA LEU A 29 -9.48 -0.64 3.65
C LEU A 29 -9.87 -0.99 5.09
N TRP A 30 -10.47 -2.15 5.27
CA TRP A 30 -10.68 -2.78 6.56
C TRP A 30 -9.95 -4.12 6.60
N ASN A 31 -8.92 -4.22 7.45
CA ASN A 31 -8.03 -5.38 7.49
C ASN A 31 -7.49 -5.73 6.09
N HIS A 32 -6.97 -4.72 5.40
CA HIS A 32 -6.38 -4.80 4.05
C HIS A 32 -7.36 -5.14 2.91
N VAL A 33 -8.68 -5.14 3.16
CA VAL A 33 -9.71 -5.39 2.14
C VAL A 33 -10.48 -4.11 1.89
N ALA A 34 -10.65 -3.73 0.62
CA ALA A 34 -11.40 -2.55 0.22
C ALA A 34 -12.87 -2.65 0.70
N THR A 35 -13.34 -1.59 1.35
CA THR A 35 -14.74 -1.49 1.81
C THR A 35 -15.69 -0.96 0.75
N GLY A 36 -15.14 -0.26 -0.25
CA GLY A 36 -15.88 0.50 -1.26
C GLY A 36 -16.08 1.97 -0.89
N GLU A 37 -15.74 2.37 0.35
CA GLU A 37 -15.78 3.77 0.74
C GLU A 37 -14.55 4.50 0.18
N THR A 38 -14.79 5.68 -0.41
CA THR A 38 -13.76 6.50 -1.04
C THR A 38 -13.93 7.97 -0.68
N TYR A 39 -12.82 8.69 -0.68
CA TYR A 39 -12.80 10.15 -0.66
C TYR A 39 -12.12 10.63 -1.94
N HIS A 40 -12.85 11.38 -2.76
CA HIS A 40 -12.31 11.91 -4.00
C HIS A 40 -12.75 13.37 -4.20
N VAL A 41 -11.79 14.25 -4.40
CA VAL A 41 -12.07 15.66 -4.59
C VAL A 41 -11.03 16.33 -5.49
N TYR A 42 -11.51 17.13 -6.46
CA TYR A 42 -10.69 18.09 -7.19
C TYR A 42 -10.72 19.43 -6.47
N ILE A 43 -9.59 20.11 -6.44
CA ILE A 43 -9.37 21.32 -5.64
C ILE A 43 -8.86 22.45 -6.55
N ASN A 44 -9.52 23.60 -6.46
CA ASN A 44 -9.00 24.82 -7.09
C ASN A 44 -7.78 25.30 -6.29
N PRO A 45 -6.57 25.30 -6.89
CA PRO A 45 -5.34 25.68 -6.19
C PRO A 45 -5.20 27.19 -5.99
N GLU A 46 -6.13 28.01 -6.53
CA GLU A 46 -6.08 29.48 -6.53
C GLU A 46 -4.80 30.05 -7.17
N ARG A 47 -4.22 29.31 -8.11
CA ARG A 47 -3.04 29.70 -8.89
C ARG A 47 -3.08 29.11 -10.30
N SER A 48 -2.16 29.53 -11.18
CA SER A 48 -1.96 28.91 -12.49
C SER A 48 -1.45 27.48 -12.38
N MET A 49 -1.80 26.67 -13.38
CA MET A 49 -1.30 25.30 -13.53
C MET A 49 -0.04 25.31 -14.40
N PRO A 50 1.12 24.85 -13.89
CA PRO A 50 2.31 24.66 -14.70
C PRO A 50 2.13 23.56 -15.76
N ASP A 51 2.67 23.78 -16.97
CA ASP A 51 2.55 22.82 -18.07
C ASP A 51 3.14 21.45 -17.74
N GLU A 52 4.22 21.41 -16.95
CA GLU A 52 4.87 20.18 -16.51
C GLU A 52 3.93 19.34 -15.60
N ALA A 53 3.26 19.96 -14.65
CA ALA A 53 2.31 19.29 -13.76
C ALA A 53 1.08 18.83 -14.56
N PHE A 54 0.54 19.71 -15.40
CA PHE A 54 -0.56 19.38 -16.29
C PHE A 54 -0.24 18.18 -17.20
N GLY A 55 0.97 18.12 -17.74
CA GLY A 55 1.43 17.00 -18.58
C GLY A 55 1.45 15.66 -17.88
N VAL A 56 1.50 15.64 -16.55
CA VAL A 56 1.47 14.40 -15.72
C VAL A 56 0.05 13.93 -15.48
N HIS A 57 -0.83 14.81 -15.01
CA HIS A 57 -2.15 14.42 -14.50
C HIS A 57 -3.34 14.94 -15.34
N GLY A 58 -3.14 15.89 -16.28
CA GLY A 58 -4.22 16.39 -17.14
C GLY A 58 -5.30 17.20 -16.42
N ILE A 59 -5.03 17.73 -15.22
CA ILE A 59 -5.99 18.45 -14.38
C ILE A 59 -5.74 19.95 -14.51
N GLY A 60 -6.80 20.75 -14.70
CA GLY A 60 -6.75 22.21 -14.75
C GLY A 60 -6.32 22.81 -16.08
N PRO A 61 -6.82 22.34 -17.25
CA PRO A 61 -6.53 22.96 -18.53
C PRO A 61 -7.01 24.41 -18.62
N ASP A 62 -7.98 24.76 -17.80
CA ASP A 62 -8.52 26.12 -17.65
C ASP A 62 -7.64 27.05 -16.80
N LEU A 63 -6.63 26.52 -16.11
CA LEU A 63 -5.66 27.26 -15.28
C LEU A 63 -4.27 27.38 -15.91
N LEU A 64 -4.04 26.81 -17.10
CA LEU A 64 -2.81 26.99 -17.87
C LEU A 64 -2.56 28.45 -18.22
N ASP A 65 -1.35 28.81 -18.57
CA ASP A 65 -1.01 30.15 -19.08
C ASP A 65 -1.79 30.49 -20.37
N ASN A 66 -2.07 29.47 -21.20
CA ASN A 66 -2.99 29.54 -22.32
C ASN A 66 -4.21 28.63 -22.04
N PRO A 67 -5.21 29.12 -21.30
CA PRO A 67 -6.37 28.31 -20.90
C PRO A 67 -7.16 27.80 -22.10
N ARG A 68 -7.57 26.54 -22.04
CA ARG A 68 -8.41 25.90 -23.07
C ARG A 68 -9.51 25.06 -22.45
N PRO A 69 -10.56 24.72 -23.22
CA PRO A 69 -11.55 23.74 -22.78
C PRO A 69 -10.91 22.36 -22.51
N PRO A 70 -11.50 21.58 -21.61
CA PRO A 70 -11.01 20.25 -21.31
C PRO A 70 -11.20 19.29 -22.49
N GLU A 71 -10.24 18.44 -22.72
CA GLU A 71 -10.35 17.28 -23.61
C GLU A 71 -10.86 16.04 -22.84
N LYS A 72 -10.99 14.91 -23.54
CA LYS A 72 -11.48 13.69 -22.92
C LYS A 72 -10.53 13.22 -21.82
N GLY A 73 -11.02 13.11 -20.62
CA GLY A 73 -10.28 12.66 -19.43
C GLY A 73 -9.65 13.81 -18.61
N GLU A 74 -9.72 15.05 -19.10
CA GLU A 74 -9.22 16.22 -18.37
C GLU A 74 -10.32 16.84 -17.49
N VAL A 75 -9.93 17.49 -16.40
CA VAL A 75 -10.84 18.10 -15.42
C VAL A 75 -10.50 19.56 -15.22
N THR A 76 -11.51 20.45 -15.32
CA THR A 76 -11.36 21.88 -15.00
C THR A 76 -11.37 22.12 -13.50
N LEU A 77 -10.67 23.17 -13.04
CA LEU A 77 -10.49 23.48 -11.62
C LEU A 77 -11.10 24.81 -11.16
N LYS A 78 -11.39 25.76 -12.06
CA LYS A 78 -11.92 27.09 -11.66
C LYS A 78 -13.22 27.04 -10.88
N ASP A 79 -14.04 26.04 -11.16
CA ASP A 79 -15.36 25.81 -10.55
C ASP A 79 -15.30 24.86 -9.33
N LYS A 80 -14.11 24.32 -9.02
CA LYS A 80 -13.92 23.40 -7.89
C LYS A 80 -13.76 24.14 -6.57
N PRO A 81 -14.07 23.48 -5.44
CA PRO A 81 -13.84 24.06 -4.13
C PRO A 81 -12.36 24.29 -3.90
N VAL A 82 -12.01 25.33 -3.15
CA VAL A 82 -10.65 25.52 -2.60
C VAL A 82 -10.43 24.58 -1.42
N PHE A 83 -9.17 24.32 -1.05
CA PHE A 83 -8.80 23.40 0.05
C PHE A 83 -9.51 23.76 1.36
N ALA A 84 -9.69 25.05 1.66
CA ALA A 84 -10.40 25.53 2.85
C ALA A 84 -11.85 24.99 2.99
N LYS A 85 -12.46 24.55 1.90
CA LYS A 85 -13.83 23.98 1.91
C LYS A 85 -13.86 22.46 2.09
N VAL A 86 -12.77 21.78 1.81
CA VAL A 86 -12.70 20.31 1.78
C VAL A 86 -11.80 19.75 2.88
N GLY A 87 -10.86 20.52 3.41
CA GLY A 87 -9.86 20.04 4.38
C GLY A 87 -10.46 19.42 5.64
N GLN A 88 -11.56 20.00 6.19
CA GLN A 88 -12.22 19.39 7.34
C GLN A 88 -12.87 18.06 6.99
N GLY A 89 -13.55 17.97 5.85
CA GLY A 89 -14.16 16.72 5.38
C GLY A 89 -13.12 15.62 5.12
N PHE A 90 -11.93 16.01 4.66
CA PHE A 90 -10.80 15.10 4.52
C PHE A 90 -10.34 14.56 5.89
N LEU A 91 -10.16 15.44 6.88
CA LEU A 91 -9.79 15.02 8.24
C LEU A 91 -10.87 14.12 8.88
N ASP A 92 -12.14 14.43 8.66
CA ASP A 92 -13.27 13.62 9.14
C ASP A 92 -13.29 12.23 8.48
N PHE A 93 -12.83 12.13 7.22
CA PHE A 93 -12.71 10.86 6.52
C PHE A 93 -11.54 10.02 7.03
N ILE A 94 -10.34 10.59 7.14
CA ILE A 94 -9.15 9.83 7.54
C ILE A 94 -9.12 9.49 9.04
N GLN A 95 -9.62 10.38 9.90
CA GLN A 95 -9.57 10.24 11.36
C GLN A 95 -8.16 9.86 11.86
N ASP A 96 -8.07 8.87 12.75
CA ASP A 96 -6.84 8.29 13.29
C ASP A 96 -6.37 7.03 12.54
N SER A 97 -6.91 6.79 11.34
CA SER A 97 -6.56 5.62 10.52
C SER A 97 -5.12 5.69 10.04
N LYS A 98 -4.49 4.52 9.86
CA LYS A 98 -3.19 4.44 9.19
C LYS A 98 -3.33 4.90 7.73
N LEU A 99 -2.51 5.86 7.31
CA LEU A 99 -2.45 6.36 5.95
C LEU A 99 -1.39 5.58 5.17
N VAL A 100 -1.80 4.87 4.14
CA VAL A 100 -0.92 4.08 3.27
C VAL A 100 -0.64 4.89 2.01
N ILE A 101 0.61 5.31 1.83
CA ILE A 101 1.00 6.28 0.80
C ILE A 101 2.28 5.80 0.11
N HIS A 102 2.43 6.07 -1.18
CA HIS A 102 3.66 5.74 -1.91
C HIS A 102 4.57 6.96 -2.00
N ASN A 103 5.72 6.94 -1.31
CA ASN A 103 6.56 8.10 -1.05
C ASN A 103 5.89 9.12 -0.12
N ALA A 104 5.42 8.63 1.01
CA ALA A 104 4.56 9.35 1.95
C ALA A 104 5.07 10.75 2.38
N SER A 105 6.37 10.99 2.35
CA SER A 105 6.95 12.29 2.68
C SER A 105 6.48 13.42 1.76
N PHE A 106 6.17 13.10 0.50
CA PHE A 106 5.68 14.06 -0.48
C PHE A 106 4.25 14.51 -0.14
N ASP A 107 3.32 13.57 -0.09
CA ASP A 107 1.91 13.89 0.17
C ASP A 107 1.68 14.48 1.55
N MET A 108 2.33 13.93 2.56
CA MET A 108 2.25 14.44 3.93
C MET A 108 2.76 15.88 4.07
N LYS A 109 3.78 16.26 3.30
CA LYS A 109 4.28 17.64 3.24
C LYS A 109 3.21 18.58 2.68
N PHE A 110 2.58 18.21 1.58
CA PHE A 110 1.52 19.00 0.95
C PHE A 110 0.26 19.09 1.82
N LEU A 111 -0.23 17.95 2.30
CA LEU A 111 -1.41 17.90 3.18
C LEU A 111 -1.22 18.76 4.43
N ASN A 112 -0.07 18.64 5.08
CA ASN A 112 0.22 19.41 6.30
C ASN A 112 0.45 20.90 6.03
N ALA A 113 0.97 21.27 4.86
CA ALA A 113 1.06 22.67 4.46
C ALA A 113 -0.32 23.29 4.27
N GLU A 114 -1.19 22.63 3.52
CA GLU A 114 -2.58 23.08 3.30
C GLU A 114 -3.37 23.18 4.62
N LEU A 115 -3.29 22.17 5.48
CA LEU A 115 -3.94 22.15 6.79
C LEU A 115 -3.42 23.29 7.68
N ARG A 116 -2.11 23.50 7.71
CA ARG A 116 -1.48 24.59 8.47
C ARG A 116 -1.98 25.97 8.02
N TRP A 117 -2.06 26.21 6.71
CA TRP A 117 -2.55 27.48 6.18
C TRP A 117 -4.00 27.75 6.52
N MET A 118 -4.80 26.68 6.68
CA MET A 118 -6.20 26.77 7.10
C MET A 118 -6.37 26.80 8.63
N GLY A 119 -5.31 26.69 9.40
CA GLY A 119 -5.38 26.60 10.87
C GLY A 119 -6.01 25.30 11.37
N LEU A 120 -6.00 24.25 10.56
CA LEU A 120 -6.48 22.92 10.90
C LEU A 120 -5.37 22.06 11.55
N PRO A 121 -5.73 21.01 12.31
CA PRO A 121 -4.75 20.10 12.89
C PRO A 121 -3.93 19.41 11.78
N GLN A 122 -2.61 19.37 11.96
CA GLN A 122 -1.72 18.66 11.07
C GLN A 122 -1.74 17.16 11.39
N ILE A 123 -1.52 16.35 10.35
CA ILE A 123 -1.47 14.89 10.44
C ILE A 123 -0.07 14.48 10.91
N PRO A 124 0.05 13.69 11.99
CA PRO A 124 1.35 13.19 12.47
C PRO A 124 2.01 12.27 11.43
N MET A 125 3.33 12.37 11.25
CA MET A 125 4.08 11.54 10.31
C MET A 125 4.05 10.05 10.64
N ASP A 126 3.89 9.68 11.90
CA ASP A 126 3.76 8.28 12.35
C ASP A 126 2.38 7.67 12.02
N GLN A 127 1.40 8.50 11.63
CA GLN A 127 0.15 8.02 11.04
C GLN A 127 0.35 7.49 9.62
N ALA A 128 1.39 7.96 8.89
CA ALA A 128 1.69 7.51 7.55
C ALA A 128 2.52 6.21 7.52
N LEU A 129 2.20 5.33 6.58
CA LEU A 129 2.94 4.14 6.21
C LEU A 129 3.44 4.32 4.79
N ASP A 130 4.77 4.37 4.61
CA ASP A 130 5.40 4.57 3.30
C ASP A 130 5.63 3.24 2.58
N THR A 131 4.84 2.97 1.55
CA THR A 131 4.97 1.75 0.73
C THR A 131 6.25 1.73 -0.11
N LEU A 132 6.81 2.90 -0.48
CA LEU A 132 8.10 2.98 -1.16
C LEU A 132 9.24 2.48 -0.25
N ALA A 133 9.21 2.84 1.03
CA ALA A 133 10.17 2.35 2.01
C ALA A 133 10.05 0.82 2.20
N ILE A 134 8.83 0.28 2.26
CA ILE A 134 8.57 -1.16 2.31
C ILE A 134 9.13 -1.85 1.06
N ALA A 135 8.81 -1.33 -0.13
CA ALA A 135 9.26 -1.89 -1.40
C ALA A 135 10.79 -1.91 -1.52
N ARG A 136 11.47 -0.83 -1.15
CA ARG A 136 12.94 -0.73 -1.15
C ARG A 136 13.58 -1.72 -0.18
N LYS A 137 12.97 -1.94 0.99
CA LYS A 137 13.43 -2.92 1.96
C LYS A 137 13.24 -4.35 1.46
N ARG A 138 12.10 -4.64 0.82
CA ARG A 138 11.75 -5.98 0.33
C ARG A 138 12.51 -6.35 -0.95
N PHE A 139 12.81 -5.37 -1.81
CA PHE A 139 13.47 -5.55 -3.11
C PHE A 139 14.66 -4.61 -3.29
N PRO A 140 15.75 -4.79 -2.53
CA PRO A 140 16.93 -3.92 -2.58
C PRO A 140 17.48 -3.83 -4.01
N GLY A 141 17.78 -2.61 -4.47
CA GLY A 141 18.37 -2.38 -5.80
C GLY A 141 17.40 -2.51 -6.98
N SER A 142 16.12 -2.82 -6.73
CA SER A 142 15.10 -2.90 -7.80
C SER A 142 14.32 -1.59 -7.92
N PRO A 143 13.78 -1.26 -9.13
CA PRO A 143 12.84 -0.17 -9.29
C PRO A 143 11.61 -0.36 -8.39
N ALA A 144 11.20 0.72 -7.72
CA ALA A 144 10.13 0.70 -6.72
C ALA A 144 9.07 1.79 -6.96
N SER A 145 8.96 2.37 -8.17
CA SER A 145 7.82 3.20 -8.54
C SER A 145 6.53 2.37 -8.58
N LEU A 146 5.37 3.02 -8.49
CA LEU A 146 4.07 2.34 -8.54
C LEU A 146 3.97 1.44 -9.78
N ASP A 147 4.33 1.96 -10.97
CA ASP A 147 4.36 1.18 -12.22
C ASP A 147 5.33 -0.01 -12.19
N ALA A 148 6.48 0.15 -11.55
CA ALA A 148 7.44 -0.94 -11.41
C ALA A 148 6.91 -2.05 -10.50
N LEU A 149 6.17 -1.68 -9.46
CA LEU A 149 5.53 -2.61 -8.54
C LEU A 149 4.33 -3.30 -9.20
N CYS A 150 3.51 -2.57 -9.98
CA CYS A 150 2.44 -3.18 -10.79
C CYS A 150 2.99 -4.26 -11.73
N ARG A 151 4.04 -3.94 -12.48
CA ARG A 151 4.71 -4.94 -13.35
C ARG A 151 5.26 -6.13 -12.57
N ARG A 152 5.81 -5.91 -11.39
CA ARG A 152 6.36 -6.97 -10.54
C ARG A 152 5.29 -7.92 -10.02
N PHE A 153 4.16 -7.38 -9.60
CA PHE A 153 3.06 -8.14 -9.00
C PHE A 153 1.98 -8.55 -10.00
N ASN A 154 2.18 -8.23 -11.30
CA ASN A 154 1.22 -8.48 -12.37
C ASN A 154 -0.16 -7.85 -12.08
N ILE A 155 -0.13 -6.62 -11.58
CA ILE A 155 -1.32 -5.79 -11.36
C ILE A 155 -1.58 -5.00 -12.65
N ASP A 156 -2.82 -5.03 -13.12
CA ASP A 156 -3.24 -4.33 -14.33
C ASP A 156 -3.35 -2.82 -14.05
N ASN A 157 -2.51 -2.03 -14.71
CA ASN A 157 -2.54 -0.58 -14.69
C ASN A 157 -2.73 0.04 -16.10
N THR A 158 -3.31 -0.71 -17.03
CA THR A 158 -3.50 -0.26 -18.43
C THR A 158 -4.45 0.93 -18.56
N ASN A 159 -5.36 1.11 -17.62
CA ASN A 159 -6.27 2.26 -17.56
C ASN A 159 -5.60 3.55 -17.09
N ARG A 160 -4.37 3.49 -16.58
CA ARG A 160 -3.59 4.62 -16.10
C ARG A 160 -2.88 5.33 -17.25
N VAL A 161 -3.65 6.07 -18.06
CA VAL A 161 -3.12 6.88 -19.18
C VAL A 161 -2.46 8.15 -18.67
N LEU A 162 -3.08 8.79 -17.67
CA LEU A 162 -2.57 9.92 -16.89
C LEU A 162 -2.58 9.54 -15.42
N HIS A 163 -1.82 10.27 -14.62
CA HIS A 163 -1.89 10.14 -13.18
C HIS A 163 -3.22 10.72 -12.68
N GLY A 164 -3.85 10.04 -11.73
CA GLY A 164 -5.07 10.50 -11.09
C GLY A 164 -5.13 9.90 -9.68
N ALA A 165 -5.27 10.77 -8.68
CA ALA A 165 -5.07 10.39 -7.29
C ALA A 165 -5.99 9.25 -6.83
N LEU A 166 -7.25 9.20 -7.29
CA LEU A 166 -8.13 8.09 -6.92
C LEU A 166 -7.70 6.77 -7.56
N LEU A 167 -7.43 6.78 -8.88
CA LEU A 167 -6.98 5.58 -9.59
C LEU A 167 -5.64 5.06 -9.03
N ASP A 168 -4.71 5.97 -8.75
CA ASP A 168 -3.42 5.61 -8.17
C ASP A 168 -3.56 5.04 -6.75
N SER A 169 -4.51 5.54 -5.96
CA SER A 169 -4.86 4.96 -4.65
C SER A 169 -5.46 3.57 -4.76
N GLU A 170 -6.33 3.31 -5.75
CA GLU A 170 -6.91 1.98 -6.01
C GLU A 170 -5.80 0.98 -6.40
N ILE A 171 -4.93 1.36 -7.34
CA ILE A 171 -3.77 0.55 -7.74
C ILE A 171 -2.82 0.34 -6.56
N LEU A 172 -2.56 1.39 -5.78
CA LEU A 172 -1.70 1.30 -4.60
C LEU A 172 -2.26 0.35 -3.55
N ALA A 173 -3.58 0.26 -3.39
CA ALA A 173 -4.20 -0.68 -2.46
C ALA A 173 -3.88 -2.13 -2.83
N GLU A 174 -3.90 -2.47 -4.12
CA GLU A 174 -3.51 -3.80 -4.60
C GLU A 174 -2.00 -4.05 -4.41
N VAL A 175 -1.17 -3.07 -4.77
CA VAL A 175 0.29 -3.14 -4.56
C VAL A 175 0.63 -3.28 -3.08
N TYR A 176 -0.05 -2.54 -2.20
CA TYR A 176 0.15 -2.61 -0.76
C TYR A 176 -0.15 -4.02 -0.22
N LEU A 177 -1.27 -4.61 -0.64
CA LEU A 177 -1.62 -5.97 -0.25
C LEU A 177 -0.50 -6.97 -0.62
N GLU A 178 0.05 -6.88 -1.82
CA GLU A 178 1.17 -7.73 -2.25
C GLU A 178 2.46 -7.43 -1.47
N LEU A 179 2.72 -6.15 -1.15
CA LEU A 179 3.90 -5.75 -0.37
C LEU A 179 3.87 -6.30 1.07
N ILE A 180 2.71 -6.46 1.69
CA ILE A 180 2.60 -6.98 3.06
C ILE A 180 2.48 -8.50 3.14
N GLY A 181 2.46 -9.21 2.00
CA GLY A 181 2.44 -10.67 1.98
C GLY A 181 1.34 -11.29 1.11
N GLY A 182 0.56 -10.46 0.41
CA GLY A 182 -0.53 -10.90 -0.46
C GLY A 182 -1.77 -11.36 0.33
N ARG A 183 -2.72 -11.96 -0.40
CA ARG A 183 -3.98 -12.48 0.18
C ARG A 183 -3.79 -13.76 1.00
N GLN A 184 -2.59 -14.32 1.03
CA GLN A 184 -2.31 -15.48 1.89
C GLN A 184 -2.00 -14.99 3.31
N PRO A 185 -2.77 -15.40 4.31
CA PRO A 185 -2.38 -15.16 5.69
C PRO A 185 -1.00 -15.80 5.91
N ASP A 186 -0.06 -15.03 6.41
CA ASP A 186 1.21 -15.56 6.88
C ASP A 186 0.89 -16.47 8.07
N PHE A 187 0.98 -17.77 7.87
CA PHE A 187 0.77 -18.75 8.93
C PHE A 187 1.86 -18.72 10.01
N GLY A 188 2.74 -17.70 9.99
CA GLY A 188 3.79 -17.57 10.98
C GLY A 188 4.82 -18.71 10.97
N LEU A 189 4.86 -19.48 9.88
CA LEU A 189 5.84 -20.57 9.70
C LEU A 189 7.20 -20.07 9.19
N SER A 190 7.28 -18.80 8.78
CA SER A 190 8.55 -18.14 8.57
C SER A 190 9.17 -17.90 9.93
N THR A 191 9.96 -18.87 10.39
CA THR A 191 10.94 -18.62 11.45
C THR A 191 11.73 -17.39 11.03
N SER A 192 11.54 -16.28 11.76
CA SER A 192 12.46 -15.18 11.72
C SER A 192 13.83 -15.74 12.04
N ALA A 193 14.63 -15.98 11.01
CA ALA A 193 16.07 -16.12 11.17
C ALA A 193 16.56 -14.74 11.62
N ALA A 194 16.36 -14.46 12.91
CA ALA A 194 16.99 -13.34 13.59
C ALA A 194 18.47 -13.61 13.61
N SER A 195 19.16 -13.11 12.60
CA SER A 195 20.60 -12.83 12.69
C SER A 195 20.76 -11.64 13.66
N GLY A 196 20.87 -11.93 14.93
CA GLY A 196 21.09 -10.96 15.99
C GLY A 196 21.69 -11.66 17.20
N ALA A 197 22.93 -11.34 17.48
CA ALA A 197 23.75 -11.87 18.55
C ALA A 197 23.05 -11.87 19.93
N GLY A 198 23.16 -12.99 20.64
CA GLY A 198 23.19 -13.04 22.11
C GLY A 198 21.84 -13.14 22.80
N GLY A 199 21.35 -14.35 22.96
CA GLY A 199 20.26 -14.69 23.89
C GLY A 199 19.88 -16.15 23.69
N GLN A 200 20.44 -17.04 24.55
CA GLN A 200 20.01 -18.41 24.63
C GLN A 200 18.59 -18.47 25.21
N ASP A 201 17.61 -18.56 24.32
CA ASP A 201 16.34 -19.22 24.61
C ASP A 201 16.11 -20.23 23.48
N ASP A 202 16.82 -21.36 23.59
CA ASP A 202 16.57 -22.58 22.81
C ASP A 202 15.25 -23.19 23.31
N TRP A 203 14.12 -22.48 23.02
CA TRP A 203 12.81 -22.99 23.38
C TRP A 203 12.56 -24.27 22.59
N ARG A 204 12.69 -25.39 23.26
CA ARG A 204 12.26 -26.70 22.76
C ARG A 204 10.96 -27.07 23.46
N PRO A 205 9.96 -27.53 22.70
CA PRO A 205 8.75 -28.05 23.35
C PRO A 205 9.14 -29.13 24.34
N THR A 206 8.65 -28.99 25.56
CA THR A 206 8.81 -30.07 26.56
C THR A 206 8.15 -31.35 26.03
N ALA A 207 8.84 -32.48 26.23
CA ALA A 207 8.28 -33.78 25.88
C ALA A 207 6.91 -33.94 26.54
N ARG A 208 5.92 -34.47 25.84
CA ARG A 208 4.59 -34.69 26.39
C ARG A 208 4.71 -35.67 27.54
N PRO A 209 4.02 -35.38 28.69
CA PRO A 209 4.05 -36.28 29.85
C PRO A 209 3.45 -37.67 29.55
N THR A 210 2.52 -37.72 28.59
CA THR A 210 1.89 -38.97 28.14
C THR A 210 1.97 -39.04 26.61
N PRO A 211 2.58 -40.08 26.02
CA PRO A 211 2.59 -40.31 24.59
C PRO A 211 1.15 -40.41 24.05
N LEU A 212 0.92 -39.87 22.86
CA LEU A 212 -0.38 -40.10 22.19
C LEU A 212 -0.52 -41.57 21.82
N ALA A 213 -1.70 -42.11 22.02
CA ALA A 213 -2.04 -43.44 21.50
C ALA A 213 -1.93 -43.42 19.97
N SER A 214 -1.27 -44.42 19.40
CA SER A 214 -1.19 -44.60 17.97
C SER A 214 -2.61 -44.75 17.41
N LYS A 215 -2.92 -43.96 16.37
CA LYS A 215 -4.18 -44.09 15.62
C LYS A 215 -4.02 -44.98 14.40
N ILE A 216 -2.81 -45.52 14.18
CA ILE A 216 -2.51 -46.41 13.04
C ILE A 216 -3.16 -47.77 13.32
N THR A 217 -3.95 -48.24 12.40
CA THR A 217 -4.56 -49.58 12.47
C THR A 217 -3.54 -50.65 12.15
N ASP A 218 -3.79 -51.90 12.58
CA ASP A 218 -2.90 -53.01 12.26
C ASP A 218 -2.79 -53.27 10.74
N GLU A 219 -3.87 -53.01 9.99
CA GLU A 219 -3.90 -53.11 8.55
C GLU A 219 -2.99 -52.04 7.88
N GLU A 220 -3.05 -50.81 8.36
CA GLU A 220 -2.18 -49.72 7.85
C GLU A 220 -0.72 -50.00 8.19
N ARG A 221 -0.43 -50.56 9.35
CA ARG A 221 0.92 -50.96 9.74
C ARG A 221 1.46 -52.05 8.83
N ALA A 222 0.70 -53.10 8.60
CA ALA A 222 1.08 -54.21 7.70
C ALA A 222 1.29 -53.71 6.25
N ALA A 223 0.42 -52.81 5.77
CA ALA A 223 0.57 -52.21 4.44
C ALA A 223 1.86 -51.37 4.34
N HIS A 224 2.19 -50.60 5.37
CA HIS A 224 3.43 -49.82 5.42
C HIS A 224 4.66 -50.73 5.46
N GLU A 225 4.67 -51.77 6.28
CA GLU A 225 5.79 -52.73 6.35
C GLU A 225 6.03 -53.42 5.00
N ALA A 226 4.97 -53.87 4.35
CA ALA A 226 5.06 -54.47 3.02
C ALA A 226 5.53 -53.49 1.91
N PHE A 227 5.22 -52.20 2.08
CA PHE A 227 5.73 -51.17 1.19
C PHE A 227 7.21 -50.87 1.42
N VAL A 228 7.64 -50.75 2.68
CA VAL A 228 9.04 -50.52 3.05
C VAL A 228 9.93 -51.70 2.60
N GLU A 229 9.45 -52.94 2.74
CA GLU A 229 10.13 -54.15 2.28
C GLU A 229 10.38 -54.13 0.75
N LYS A 230 9.36 -53.64 -0.05
CA LYS A 230 9.53 -53.45 -1.50
C LYS A 230 10.56 -52.42 -1.90
N LEU A 231 10.83 -51.44 -1.06
CA LEU A 231 11.85 -50.40 -1.29
C LEU A 231 13.29 -50.94 -1.03
N GLY A 232 13.42 -52.04 -0.32
CA GLY A 232 14.72 -52.68 -0.03
C GLY A 232 15.69 -51.76 0.68
N GLU A 233 16.96 -51.86 0.32
CA GLU A 233 18.03 -51.08 0.92
C GLU A 233 17.93 -49.57 0.73
N ASN A 234 17.07 -49.09 -0.16
CA ASN A 234 16.81 -47.69 -0.39
C ASN A 234 15.76 -47.07 0.55
N ALA A 235 15.14 -47.86 1.39
CA ALA A 235 14.17 -47.37 2.36
C ALA A 235 14.84 -46.54 3.45
N LEU A 236 14.47 -45.26 3.57
CA LEU A 236 15.01 -44.35 4.61
C LEU A 236 14.63 -44.83 6.03
N TRP A 237 13.52 -45.52 6.17
CA TRP A 237 13.00 -46.04 7.45
C TRP A 237 13.79 -47.22 8.04
N THR A 238 14.63 -47.86 7.24
CA THR A 238 15.52 -48.94 7.70
C THR A 238 16.93 -48.47 8.05
N ARG A 239 17.20 -47.18 7.84
CA ARG A 239 18.47 -46.54 8.17
C ARG A 239 18.35 -45.84 9.53
N ALA A 240 18.26 -46.55 10.63
CA ALA A 240 18.29 -46.03 11.98
C ALA A 240 19.72 -45.98 12.49
#